data_b04ca19fbfd54d2d91da5f2035b454f3
#
_entry.id   b04ca19fbfd54d2d91da5f2035b454f3
#
_cell.length_a   1.000
_cell.length_b   1.000
_cell.length_c   1.000
_cell.angle_alpha   90.00
_cell.angle_beta   90.00
_cell.angle_gamma   90.00
#
_symmetry.space_group_name_H-M   'P 1'
#
loop_
_entity.id
_entity.type
_entity.pdbx_description
1 polymer ?
#
loop_
_entity_poly.entity_id
_entity_poly.type
_entity_poly.pdbx_seq_one_letter_code
_entity_poly.pdbx_strand_id
1 'polypeptide(L)'
;MKKIFILLFLGAGASAAAQTPFADCFFDKTMRFDYYHAGDSRSEEYFFDALKEEPYWAGSKVSMVDTTGYGNQFFRIVDRASGREIYSRGFCTLFNEWQSTPEADSVRRSYPESVVF
;
A
#
# COMPACT_ATOMS: atom_id res chain seq x y z
N MET A 1 -43.97 5.00 43.43
CA MET A 1 -42.82 4.20 43.00
C MET A 1 -42.21 4.85 41.77
N LYS A 2 -41.04 5.47 41.88
CA LYS A 2 -40.34 6.09 40.75
C LYS A 2 -39.52 5.02 40.06
N LYS A 3 -39.82 4.72 38.79
CA LYS A 3 -39.03 3.81 37.96
C LYS A 3 -37.84 4.58 37.43
N ILE A 4 -36.61 4.21 37.89
CA ILE A 4 -35.36 4.73 37.35
C ILE A 4 -35.04 3.91 36.12
N PHE A 5 -35.04 4.56 34.93
CA PHE A 5 -34.52 3.98 33.69
C PHE A 5 -33.01 4.29 33.62
N ILE A 6 -32.19 3.27 33.76
CA ILE A 6 -30.74 3.39 33.47
C ILE A 6 -30.56 3.08 32.00
N LEU A 7 -30.27 4.13 31.23
CA LEU A 7 -29.88 3.99 29.82
C LEU A 7 -28.38 3.67 29.75
N LEU A 8 -28.05 2.39 29.52
CA LEU A 8 -26.67 1.97 29.28
C LEU A 8 -26.31 2.38 27.85
N PHE A 9 -25.50 3.43 27.69
CA PHE A 9 -24.83 3.72 26.44
C PHE A 9 -23.66 2.73 26.27
N LEU A 10 -23.86 1.67 25.51
CA LEU A 10 -22.73 0.93 24.93
C LEU A 10 -22.11 1.80 23.83
N GLY A 11 -21.11 2.58 24.19
CA GLY A 11 -20.23 3.21 23.25
C GLY A 11 -19.44 2.11 22.54
N ALA A 12 -19.77 1.80 21.29
CA ALA A 12 -18.90 1.05 20.41
C ALA A 12 -17.65 1.92 20.15
N GLY A 13 -16.65 1.75 20.99
CA GLY A 13 -15.32 2.31 20.77
C GLY A 13 -14.76 1.64 19.52
N ALA A 14 -14.75 2.36 18.39
CA ALA A 14 -13.91 1.98 17.28
C ALA A 14 -12.46 2.04 17.80
N SER A 15 -11.87 0.89 18.09
CA SER A 15 -10.44 0.77 18.34
C SER A 15 -9.75 1.14 17.03
N ALA A 16 -9.34 2.40 16.90
CA ALA A 16 -8.34 2.75 15.92
C ALA A 16 -7.10 1.91 16.26
N ALA A 17 -6.79 0.92 15.45
CA ALA A 17 -5.58 0.14 15.62
C ALA A 17 -4.41 1.14 15.58
N ALA A 18 -3.73 1.31 16.71
CA ALA A 18 -2.58 2.18 16.80
C ALA A 18 -1.54 1.70 15.77
N GLN A 19 -1.06 2.61 14.93
CA GLN A 19 0.01 2.30 13.99
C GLN A 19 1.25 1.89 14.78
N THR A 20 1.94 0.87 14.28
CA THR A 20 3.21 0.46 14.86
C THR A 20 4.23 1.60 14.69
N PRO A 21 4.98 1.99 15.74
CA PRO A 21 6.02 2.98 15.59
C PRO A 21 7.04 2.60 14.52
N PHE A 22 7.52 3.58 13.76
CA PHE A 22 8.50 3.36 12.69
C PHE A 22 9.73 2.57 13.16
N ALA A 23 10.30 2.96 14.29
CA ALA A 23 11.51 2.36 14.83
C ALA A 23 11.37 0.89 15.23
N ASP A 24 10.13 0.41 15.42
CA ASP A 24 9.88 -1.00 15.77
C ASP A 24 9.90 -1.92 14.54
N CYS A 25 9.73 -1.36 13.34
CA CYS A 25 9.56 -2.14 12.12
C CYS A 25 10.59 -1.83 11.03
N PHE A 26 11.18 -0.64 11.05
CA PHE A 26 12.02 -0.16 9.95
C PHE A 26 13.33 0.45 10.44
N PHE A 27 14.37 0.30 9.63
CA PHE A 27 15.58 1.10 9.71
C PHE A 27 15.39 2.44 8.99
N ASP A 28 16.25 3.42 9.27
CA ASP A 28 16.23 4.72 8.58
C ASP A 28 16.88 4.62 7.19
N LYS A 29 16.35 3.70 6.40
CA LYS A 29 16.75 3.39 5.04
C LYS A 29 15.52 3.03 4.22
N THR A 30 15.59 3.20 2.92
CA THR A 30 14.53 2.79 2.00
C THR A 30 14.88 1.45 1.34
N MET A 31 13.93 0.56 1.27
CA MET A 31 13.98 -0.57 0.36
C MET A 31 13.23 -0.20 -0.91
N ARG A 32 13.88 -0.37 -2.08
CA ARG A 32 13.25 -0.23 -3.38
C ARG A 32 13.00 -1.62 -3.96
N PHE A 33 11.75 -1.88 -4.28
CA PHE A 33 11.30 -3.09 -4.98
C PHE A 33 11.08 -2.73 -6.44
N ASP A 34 11.96 -3.22 -7.32
CA ASP A 34 11.88 -3.02 -8.76
C ASP A 34 11.13 -4.21 -9.39
N TYR A 35 10.25 -3.92 -10.34
CA TYR A 35 9.46 -4.92 -11.04
C TYR A 35 9.12 -4.47 -12.45
N TYR A 36 8.72 -5.42 -13.29
CA TYR A 36 8.11 -5.13 -14.58
C TYR A 36 6.60 -5.29 -14.49
N HIS A 37 5.89 -4.28 -14.93
CA HIS A 37 4.44 -4.25 -15.06
C HIS A 37 4.10 -4.43 -16.54
N ALA A 38 3.47 -5.53 -16.91
CA ALA A 38 3.28 -5.93 -18.29
C ALA A 38 1.84 -6.34 -18.58
N GLY A 39 1.45 -6.29 -19.84
CA GLY A 39 0.12 -6.71 -20.27
C GLY A 39 -0.38 -5.99 -21.49
N ASP A 40 -1.71 -5.94 -21.61
CA ASP A 40 -2.47 -5.28 -22.67
C ASP A 40 -3.73 -4.63 -22.06
N SER A 41 -4.69 -4.19 -22.87
CA SER A 41 -5.94 -3.57 -22.40
C SER A 41 -6.79 -4.49 -21.49
N ARG A 42 -6.54 -5.80 -21.47
CA ARG A 42 -7.36 -6.81 -20.77
C ARG A 42 -6.60 -7.63 -19.74
N SER A 43 -5.27 -7.53 -19.72
CA SER A 43 -4.40 -8.32 -18.86
C SER A 43 -3.34 -7.47 -18.19
N GLU A 44 -2.98 -7.87 -16.98
CA GLU A 44 -2.02 -7.19 -16.14
C GLU A 44 -1.20 -8.23 -15.37
N GLU A 45 0.13 -8.16 -15.48
CA GLU A 45 1.06 -9.11 -14.91
C GLU A 45 2.24 -8.38 -14.28
N TYR A 46 2.79 -8.94 -13.20
CA TYR A 46 3.90 -8.36 -12.45
C TYR A 46 5.05 -9.35 -12.38
N PHE A 47 6.25 -8.89 -12.71
CA PHE A 47 7.46 -9.71 -12.67
C PHE A 47 8.50 -9.04 -11.78
N PHE A 48 8.90 -9.74 -10.73
CA PHE A 48 9.97 -9.26 -9.85
C PHE A 48 11.27 -9.09 -10.63
N ASP A 49 11.98 -7.99 -10.37
CA ASP A 49 13.30 -7.71 -10.93
C ASP A 49 14.36 -7.67 -9.81
N ALA A 50 14.30 -6.72 -8.88
CA ALA A 50 15.33 -6.55 -7.87
C ALA A 50 14.79 -5.91 -6.57
N LEU A 51 15.51 -6.19 -5.47
CA LEU A 51 15.43 -5.42 -4.23
C LEU A 51 16.73 -4.64 -4.05
N LYS A 52 16.63 -3.34 -3.77
CA LYS A 52 17.79 -2.47 -3.57
C LYS A 52 17.62 -1.63 -2.31
N GLU A 53 18.66 -1.61 -1.48
CA GLU A 53 18.72 -0.72 -0.34
C GLU A 53 19.18 0.66 -0.80
N GLU A 54 18.44 1.69 -0.40
CA GLU A 54 18.77 3.10 -0.61
C GLU A 54 19.16 3.74 0.72
N PRO A 55 20.04 4.78 0.73
CA PRO A 55 20.72 5.22 1.95
C PRO A 55 19.80 5.88 2.99
N TYR A 56 18.64 6.42 2.60
CA TYR A 56 17.77 7.19 3.49
C TYR A 56 16.32 6.79 3.34
N TRP A 57 15.57 6.85 4.45
CA TRP A 57 14.12 6.67 4.42
C TRP A 57 13.45 7.83 3.67
N ALA A 58 12.71 7.51 2.62
CA ALA A 58 12.08 8.49 1.73
C ALA A 58 10.60 8.79 2.06
N GLY A 59 9.99 8.03 2.96
CA GLY A 59 8.57 8.13 3.28
C GLY A 59 8.25 8.87 4.57
N SER A 60 6.96 8.89 4.94
CA SER A 60 6.54 9.35 6.26
C SER A 60 6.92 8.32 7.32
N LYS A 61 7.41 8.80 8.48
CA LYS A 61 7.66 7.96 9.66
C LYS A 61 6.47 7.89 10.61
N VAL A 62 5.43 8.66 10.36
CA VAL A 62 4.23 8.75 11.21
C VAL A 62 2.95 8.29 10.52
N SER A 63 2.87 8.43 9.19
CA SER A 63 1.74 7.99 8.37
C SER A 63 2.19 6.85 7.46
N MET A 64 2.38 5.66 8.03
CA MET A 64 2.96 4.52 7.31
C MET A 64 1.92 3.67 6.59
N VAL A 65 0.72 3.54 7.14
CA VAL A 65 -0.38 2.80 6.52
C VAL A 65 -1.28 3.77 5.77
N ASP A 66 -1.56 3.46 4.51
CA ASP A 66 -2.47 4.26 3.68
C ASP A 66 -3.91 4.07 4.14
N THR A 67 -4.57 5.17 4.48
CA THR A 67 -5.98 5.21 4.86
C THR A 67 -6.86 5.88 3.82
N THR A 68 -6.27 6.35 2.72
CA THR A 68 -6.97 7.11 1.67
C THR A 68 -7.52 6.24 0.56
N GLY A 69 -6.80 5.16 0.21
CA GLY A 69 -7.17 4.27 -0.88
C GLY A 69 -7.11 4.91 -2.27
N TYR A 70 -6.28 5.95 -2.45
CA TYR A 70 -6.10 6.60 -3.74
C TYR A 70 -5.19 5.82 -4.66
N GLY A 71 -5.44 5.94 -5.97
CA GLY A 71 -4.69 5.27 -7.02
C GLY A 71 -5.37 3.98 -7.51
N ASN A 72 -4.86 3.44 -8.61
CA ASN A 72 -5.35 2.20 -9.20
C ASN A 72 -4.46 0.99 -8.91
N GLN A 73 -3.33 1.23 -8.26
CA GLN A 73 -2.41 0.23 -7.73
C GLN A 73 -2.27 0.41 -6.23
N PHE A 74 -1.94 -0.67 -5.55
CA PHE A 74 -1.73 -0.66 -4.10
C PHE A 74 -0.69 -1.69 -3.70
N PHE A 75 0.22 -1.33 -2.81
CA PHE A 75 1.09 -2.30 -2.16
C PHE A 75 1.04 -2.17 -0.64
N ARG A 76 1.35 -3.25 0.03
CA ARG A 76 1.44 -3.31 1.48
C ARG A 76 2.61 -4.18 1.92
N ILE A 77 3.22 -3.80 3.02
CA ILE A 77 4.21 -4.58 3.74
C ILE A 77 3.55 -5.16 4.98
N VAL A 78 3.66 -6.46 5.14
CA VAL A 78 3.05 -7.18 6.25
C VAL A 78 4.16 -7.81 7.09
N ASP A 79 4.16 -7.55 8.38
CA ASP A 79 5.04 -8.25 9.31
C ASP A 79 4.66 -9.73 9.35
N ARG A 80 5.61 -10.59 9.01
CA ARG A 80 5.38 -12.02 8.89
C ARG A 80 4.99 -12.68 10.20
N ALA A 81 5.56 -12.22 11.31
CA ALA A 81 5.34 -12.82 12.62
C ALA A 81 3.96 -12.52 13.18
N SER A 82 3.50 -11.28 13.04
CA SER A 82 2.22 -10.81 13.59
C SER A 82 1.07 -10.80 12.58
N GLY A 83 1.36 -10.86 11.28
CA GLY A 83 0.37 -10.68 10.21
C GLY A 83 -0.13 -9.23 10.07
N ARG A 84 0.49 -8.27 10.76
CA ARG A 84 0.07 -6.87 10.74
C ARG A 84 0.61 -6.15 9.52
N GLU A 85 -0.23 -5.33 8.89
CA GLU A 85 0.20 -4.36 7.91
C GLU A 85 0.99 -3.25 8.61
N ILE A 86 2.24 -3.05 8.20
CA ILE A 86 3.16 -2.08 8.79
C ILE A 86 3.49 -0.92 7.85
N TYR A 87 3.23 -1.07 6.56
CA TYR A 87 3.38 -0.02 5.57
C TYR A 87 2.47 -0.28 4.37
N SER A 88 1.89 0.75 3.81
CA SER A 88 1.12 0.64 2.56
C SER A 88 0.99 1.97 1.83
N ARG A 89 0.81 1.90 0.51
CA ARG A 89 0.56 3.06 -0.36
C ARG A 89 -0.29 2.65 -1.54
N GLY A 90 -1.27 3.53 -1.86
CA GLY A 90 -1.91 3.55 -3.16
C GLY A 90 -1.12 4.45 -4.13
N PHE A 91 -1.12 4.12 -5.40
CA PHE A 91 -0.41 4.86 -6.45
C PHE A 91 -1.00 4.62 -7.83
N CYS A 92 -0.57 5.43 -8.80
CA CYS A 92 -0.89 5.23 -10.21
C CYS A 92 0.39 4.93 -10.97
N THR A 93 0.27 4.21 -12.09
CA THR A 93 1.42 3.79 -12.89
C THR A 93 1.30 4.23 -14.34
N LEU A 94 2.43 4.34 -15.00
CA LEU A 94 2.49 4.63 -16.43
C LEU A 94 1.86 3.49 -17.25
N PHE A 95 2.02 2.24 -16.81
CA PHE A 95 1.35 1.11 -17.44
C PHE A 95 -0.17 1.29 -17.47
N ASN A 96 -0.79 1.67 -16.35
CA ASN A 96 -2.24 1.86 -16.31
C ASN A 96 -2.71 3.05 -17.16
N GLU A 97 -1.91 4.12 -17.28
CA GLU A 97 -2.22 5.20 -18.21
C GLU A 97 -2.18 4.70 -19.66
N TRP A 98 -1.11 3.99 -20.04
CA TRP A 98 -1.00 3.39 -21.36
C TRP A 98 -2.11 2.35 -21.62
N GLN A 99 -2.47 1.53 -20.64
CA GLN A 99 -3.50 0.49 -20.74
C GLN A 99 -4.86 1.04 -21.19
N SER A 100 -5.14 2.32 -20.92
CA SER A 100 -6.36 3.00 -21.33
C SER A 100 -6.30 3.53 -22.79
N THR A 101 -5.18 3.37 -23.48
CA THR A 101 -5.02 3.84 -24.85
C THR A 101 -5.49 2.81 -25.89
N PRO A 102 -5.87 3.24 -27.11
CA PRO A 102 -6.21 2.30 -28.18
C PRO A 102 -5.07 1.36 -28.59
N GLU A 103 -3.81 1.75 -28.38
CA GLU A 103 -2.65 0.89 -28.66
C GLU A 103 -2.68 -0.39 -27.82
N ALA A 104 -3.12 -0.31 -26.59
CA ALA A 104 -3.17 -1.45 -25.68
C ALA A 104 -4.14 -2.56 -26.13
N ASP A 105 -5.08 -2.26 -27.01
CA ASP A 105 -5.99 -3.27 -27.58
C ASP A 105 -5.30 -4.25 -28.53
N SER A 106 -4.17 -3.86 -29.11
CA SER A 106 -3.46 -4.62 -30.15
C SER A 106 -2.02 -4.95 -29.83
N VAL A 107 -1.43 -4.31 -28.82
CA VAL A 107 -0.01 -4.47 -28.45
C VAL A 107 0.11 -4.83 -26.98
N ARG A 108 1.01 -5.75 -26.64
CA ARG A 108 1.46 -5.98 -25.27
C ARG A 108 2.71 -5.16 -24.98
N ARG A 109 2.76 -4.52 -23.81
CA ARG A 109 3.94 -3.76 -23.35
C ARG A 109 4.35 -4.17 -21.95
N SER A 110 5.58 -3.83 -21.62
CA SER A 110 6.17 -3.99 -20.31
C SER A 110 6.86 -2.69 -19.91
N TYR A 111 6.62 -2.25 -18.70
CA TYR A 111 7.20 -1.03 -18.11
C TYR A 111 7.99 -1.40 -16.86
N PRO A 112 9.24 -0.92 -16.72
CA PRO A 112 9.95 -1.00 -15.46
C PRO A 112 9.33 -0.01 -14.47
N GLU A 113 8.98 -0.49 -13.30
CA GLU A 113 8.36 0.29 -12.23
C GLU A 113 9.01 -0.04 -10.89
N SER A 114 8.81 0.83 -9.91
CA SER A 114 9.35 0.61 -8.56
C SER A 114 8.38 1.09 -7.50
N VAL A 115 8.35 0.40 -6.38
CA VAL A 115 7.77 0.89 -5.13
C VAL A 115 8.85 0.97 -4.07
N VAL A 116 8.67 1.88 -3.10
CA VAL A 116 9.64 2.12 -2.03
C VAL A 116 8.97 2.06 -0.67
N PHE A 117 9.69 1.50 0.29
CA PHE A 117 9.27 1.40 1.69
C PHE A 117 10.45 1.30 2.63
#